data_3a6dce58cd26e0df412c2c4e72f41ca6
#
_entry.id   3a6dce58cd26e0df412c2c4e72f41ca6
#
_cell.length_a   1.000
_cell.length_b   1.000
_cell.length_c   1.000
_cell.angle_alpha   90.00
_cell.angle_beta   90.00
_cell.angle_gamma   90.00
#
_symmetry.space_group_name_H-M   'P 1'
#
loop_
_entity.id
_entity.type
_entity.pdbx_description
1 polymer ?
#
loop_
_entity_poly.entity_id
_entity_poly.type
_entity_poly.pdbx_seq_one_letter_code
_entity_poly.pdbx_strand_id
1 'polypeptide(L)'
;MVKWQGELSRTFRILCGVRQGGVLSPILFAIYVDDLLNSLHSSGLGCHFRGVIFNSLMYADDLVLMSASLSDMQLLINLCIDSLAALLLKVNYKKCFCIRIGKRFASQCKPLSIDSEPIVFAEEVRYLGIFIRSGHLLKFNLDYGKRKFYGCLNEILRKVGNKESIVLSLCNSFCTPMLLYGIEAMNLTKTEKRIVASPFIRLFSRLFKSFDKNVIRCCQFYTSYLPLSYIIDLRRLNFCLKIKSCSNTLMRLLSKNAENYINEVCHFYNLSANSPGSWRNAMWNHFTGTLELI
;
A
#
# COMPACT_ATOMS: atom_id res chain seq x y z
N MET A 1 8.58 -15.42 -32.89
CA MET A 1 9.39 -16.59 -32.48
C MET A 1 9.60 -16.52 -30.97
N VAL A 2 9.56 -17.65 -30.28
CA VAL A 2 9.93 -17.81 -28.86
C VAL A 2 11.21 -18.67 -28.82
N LYS A 3 12.17 -18.29 -27.96
CA LYS A 3 13.37 -19.07 -27.69
C LYS A 3 13.28 -19.70 -26.31
N TRP A 4 13.42 -21.02 -26.23
CA TRP A 4 13.37 -21.79 -24.98
C TRP A 4 14.50 -22.85 -25.00
N GLN A 5 15.37 -22.89 -24.01
CA GLN A 5 16.50 -23.84 -23.89
C GLN A 5 17.35 -23.98 -25.15
N GLY A 6 17.54 -22.90 -25.89
CA GLY A 6 18.31 -22.91 -27.13
C GLY A 6 17.51 -23.17 -28.42
N GLU A 7 16.33 -23.77 -28.31
CA GLU A 7 15.42 -24.03 -29.41
C GLU A 7 14.57 -22.81 -29.77
N LEU A 8 14.24 -22.65 -31.05
CA LEU A 8 13.42 -21.58 -31.60
C LEU A 8 12.10 -22.14 -32.10
N SER A 9 10.98 -21.51 -31.69
CA SER A 9 9.67 -21.83 -32.28
C SER A 9 9.57 -21.37 -33.71
N ARG A 10 8.54 -21.87 -34.44
CA ARG A 10 8.15 -21.27 -35.73
C ARG A 10 7.76 -19.80 -35.52
N THR A 11 7.92 -18.98 -36.55
CA THR A 11 7.47 -17.60 -36.57
C THR A 11 5.93 -17.56 -36.49
N PHE A 12 5.38 -16.70 -35.65
CA PHE A 12 3.96 -16.38 -35.58
C PHE A 12 3.79 -14.86 -35.59
N ARG A 13 2.67 -14.42 -36.14
CA ARG A 13 2.33 -12.99 -36.19
C ARG A 13 1.64 -12.58 -34.92
N ILE A 14 2.09 -11.51 -34.30
CA ILE A 14 1.42 -10.85 -33.16
C ILE A 14 0.51 -9.77 -33.77
N LEU A 15 -0.79 -9.88 -33.55
CA LEU A 15 -1.77 -8.96 -34.10
C LEU A 15 -2.18 -7.85 -33.13
N CYS A 16 -2.03 -8.08 -31.81
CA CYS A 16 -2.36 -7.11 -30.76
C CYS A 16 -1.49 -7.36 -29.52
N GLY A 17 -1.47 -6.38 -28.61
CA GLY A 17 -0.74 -6.41 -27.37
C GLY A 17 0.57 -5.62 -27.41
N VAL A 18 1.21 -5.50 -26.25
CA VAL A 18 2.49 -4.83 -26.07
C VAL A 18 3.56 -5.84 -25.66
N ARG A 19 4.82 -5.58 -26.02
CA ARG A 19 5.93 -6.44 -25.65
C ARG A 19 6.16 -6.36 -24.14
N GLN A 20 6.05 -7.50 -23.43
CA GLN A 20 6.42 -7.56 -22.02
C GLN A 20 7.91 -7.25 -21.83
N GLY A 21 8.22 -6.37 -20.86
CA GLY A 21 9.57 -5.89 -20.61
C GLY A 21 10.08 -4.82 -21.58
N GLY A 22 9.24 -4.35 -22.53
CA GLY A 22 9.56 -3.18 -23.35
C GLY A 22 9.50 -1.89 -22.53
N VAL A 23 10.50 -1.02 -22.65
CA VAL A 23 10.59 0.25 -21.90
C VAL A 23 9.39 1.18 -22.18
N LEU A 24 8.91 1.23 -23.41
CA LEU A 24 7.79 2.06 -23.84
C LEU A 24 6.42 1.42 -23.58
N SER A 25 6.34 0.11 -23.36
CA SER A 25 5.07 -0.61 -23.25
C SER A 25 4.13 -0.06 -22.18
N PRO A 26 4.58 0.28 -20.96
CA PRO A 26 3.70 0.86 -19.93
C PRO A 26 3.17 2.25 -20.33
N ILE A 27 4.00 3.07 -21.00
CA ILE A 27 3.61 4.42 -21.42
C ILE A 27 2.57 4.33 -22.56
N LEU A 28 2.83 3.48 -23.56
CA LEU A 28 1.90 3.27 -24.66
C LEU A 28 0.56 2.71 -24.19
N PHE A 29 0.58 1.79 -23.23
CA PHE A 29 -0.64 1.26 -22.64
C PHE A 29 -1.41 2.34 -21.88
N ALA A 30 -0.74 3.18 -21.09
CA ALA A 30 -1.37 4.28 -20.37
C ALA A 30 -2.07 5.28 -21.34
N ILE A 31 -1.40 5.63 -22.44
CA ILE A 31 -2.00 6.50 -23.50
C ILE A 31 -3.20 5.79 -24.15
N TYR A 32 -3.09 4.49 -24.40
CA TYR A 32 -4.14 3.70 -25.05
C TYR A 32 -5.43 3.63 -24.24
N VAL A 33 -5.34 3.63 -22.92
CA VAL A 33 -6.50 3.54 -22.01
C VAL A 33 -6.94 4.92 -21.45
N ASP A 34 -6.30 6.00 -21.86
CA ASP A 34 -6.61 7.35 -21.33
C ASP A 34 -8.04 7.78 -21.66
N ASP A 35 -8.54 7.46 -22.86
CA ASP A 35 -9.92 7.75 -23.27
C ASP A 35 -10.96 7.06 -22.37
N LEU A 36 -10.68 5.87 -21.86
CA LEU A 36 -11.53 5.19 -20.86
C LEU A 36 -11.64 6.03 -19.58
N LEU A 37 -10.50 6.50 -19.04
CA LEU A 37 -10.49 7.31 -17.84
C LEU A 37 -11.21 8.65 -18.04
N ASN A 38 -11.03 9.28 -19.18
CA ASN A 38 -11.71 10.52 -19.55
C ASN A 38 -13.23 10.31 -19.65
N SER A 39 -13.68 9.20 -20.24
CA SER A 39 -15.11 8.84 -20.33
C SER A 39 -15.71 8.59 -18.95
N LEU A 40 -15.01 7.87 -18.07
CA LEU A 40 -15.44 7.65 -16.69
C LEU A 40 -15.54 8.97 -15.92
N HIS A 41 -14.54 9.84 -15.97
CA HIS A 41 -14.55 11.14 -15.31
C HIS A 41 -15.67 12.06 -15.80
N SER A 42 -15.92 12.09 -17.12
CA SER A 42 -16.94 12.92 -17.75
C SER A 42 -18.37 12.46 -17.47
N SER A 43 -18.55 11.21 -17.00
CA SER A 43 -19.88 10.66 -16.70
C SER A 43 -20.61 11.36 -15.56
N GLY A 44 -19.90 12.07 -14.68
CA GLY A 44 -20.47 12.68 -13.48
C GLY A 44 -20.82 11.69 -12.38
N LEU A 45 -20.65 10.38 -12.61
CA LEU A 45 -20.95 9.31 -11.65
C LEU A 45 -19.77 9.11 -10.67
N GLY A 46 -20.05 8.54 -9.50
CA GLY A 46 -19.01 8.14 -8.55
C GLY A 46 -19.06 8.84 -7.20
N CYS A 47 -17.90 9.05 -6.59
CA CYS A 47 -17.77 9.75 -5.32
C CYS A 47 -17.49 11.25 -5.53
N HIS A 48 -18.14 12.08 -4.71
CA HIS A 48 -17.97 13.53 -4.73
C HIS A 48 -17.30 13.99 -3.45
N PHE A 49 -16.22 14.72 -3.56
CA PHE A 49 -15.54 15.31 -2.41
C PHE A 49 -15.07 16.74 -2.72
N ARG A 50 -15.60 17.72 -1.99
CA ARG A 50 -15.27 19.15 -2.16
C ARG A 50 -15.38 19.65 -3.60
N GLY A 51 -16.45 19.24 -4.32
CA GLY A 51 -16.69 19.64 -5.70
C GLY A 51 -15.86 18.91 -6.75
N VAL A 52 -15.04 17.96 -6.35
CA VAL A 52 -14.29 17.10 -7.27
C VAL A 52 -14.92 15.71 -7.29
N ILE A 53 -15.11 15.19 -8.50
CA ILE A 53 -15.58 13.82 -8.74
C ILE A 53 -14.35 12.93 -8.83
N PHE A 54 -14.38 11.80 -8.16
CA PHE A 54 -13.43 10.72 -8.33
C PHE A 54 -14.17 9.40 -8.36
N ASN A 55 -14.00 8.69 -9.43
CA ASN A 55 -14.73 7.45 -9.71
C ASN A 55 -13.83 6.31 -10.15
N SER A 56 -12.61 6.61 -10.56
CA SER A 56 -11.68 5.62 -11.06
C SER A 56 -10.25 5.91 -10.66
N LEU A 57 -9.49 4.84 -10.39
CA LEU A 57 -8.03 4.85 -10.23
C LEU A 57 -7.49 3.70 -11.06
N MET A 58 -6.48 3.95 -11.86
CA MET A 58 -5.86 2.93 -12.70
C MET A 58 -4.38 2.83 -12.43
N TYR A 59 -3.88 1.61 -12.27
CA TYR A 59 -2.47 1.30 -12.17
C TYR A 59 -2.15 0.12 -13.08
N ALA A 60 -1.49 0.37 -14.19
CA ALA A 60 -1.30 -0.59 -15.27
C ALA A 60 -2.66 -1.17 -15.73
N ASP A 61 -2.86 -2.47 -15.63
CA ASP A 61 -4.09 -3.18 -15.95
C ASP A 61 -5.11 -3.26 -14.79
N ASP A 62 -4.72 -2.84 -13.58
CA ASP A 62 -5.60 -2.85 -12.40
C ASP A 62 -6.43 -1.54 -12.36
N LEU A 63 -7.74 -1.67 -12.60
CA LEU A 63 -8.70 -0.56 -12.49
C LEU A 63 -9.54 -0.70 -11.22
N VAL A 64 -9.63 0.37 -10.45
CA VAL A 64 -10.53 0.50 -9.30
C VAL A 64 -11.61 1.50 -9.65
N LEU A 65 -12.87 1.09 -9.58
CA LEU A 65 -14.04 1.98 -9.67
C LEU A 65 -14.55 2.30 -8.26
N MET A 66 -14.99 3.53 -8.05
CA MET A 66 -15.46 4.02 -6.75
C MET A 66 -16.78 4.75 -6.91
N SER A 67 -17.78 4.36 -6.11
CA SER A 67 -19.07 5.04 -6.05
C SER A 67 -19.70 4.95 -4.66
N ALA A 68 -20.51 5.95 -4.32
CA ALA A 68 -21.32 5.96 -3.11
C ALA A 68 -22.67 5.21 -3.29
N SER A 69 -23.07 4.91 -4.52
CA SER A 69 -24.33 4.29 -4.91
C SER A 69 -24.10 3.02 -5.73
N LEU A 70 -24.92 1.98 -5.49
CA LEU A 70 -24.86 0.75 -6.30
C LEU A 70 -25.35 0.98 -7.73
N SER A 71 -26.33 1.84 -7.95
CA SER A 71 -26.81 2.20 -9.28
C SER A 71 -25.72 2.87 -10.09
N ASP A 72 -25.05 3.87 -9.52
CA ASP A 72 -23.94 4.54 -10.19
C ASP A 72 -22.76 3.60 -10.44
N MET A 73 -22.48 2.70 -9.49
CA MET A 73 -21.45 1.68 -9.66
C MET A 73 -21.76 0.77 -10.85
N GLN A 74 -23.02 0.32 -11.02
CA GLN A 74 -23.39 -0.49 -12.18
C GLN A 74 -23.27 0.29 -13.49
N LEU A 75 -23.65 1.58 -13.49
CA LEU A 75 -23.49 2.43 -14.67
C LEU A 75 -22.01 2.65 -15.02
N LEU A 76 -21.15 2.86 -14.02
CA LEU A 76 -19.69 2.95 -14.22
C LEU A 76 -19.09 1.66 -14.79
N ILE A 77 -19.55 0.50 -14.29
CA ILE A 77 -19.15 -0.81 -14.81
C ILE A 77 -19.53 -0.96 -16.27
N ASN A 78 -20.78 -0.64 -16.64
CA ASN A 78 -21.27 -0.73 -18.01
C ASN A 78 -20.46 0.20 -18.93
N LEU A 79 -20.28 1.46 -18.55
CA LEU A 79 -19.47 2.42 -19.29
C LEU A 79 -18.02 1.93 -19.47
N CYS A 80 -17.44 1.33 -18.44
CA CYS A 80 -16.11 0.74 -18.50
C CYS A 80 -16.03 -0.41 -19.51
N ILE A 81 -17.02 -1.33 -19.51
CA ILE A 81 -17.09 -2.46 -20.44
C ILE A 81 -17.19 -1.97 -21.87
N ASP A 82 -18.11 -1.03 -22.15
CA ASP A 82 -18.33 -0.48 -23.47
C ASP A 82 -17.06 0.22 -24.01
N SER A 83 -16.41 1.02 -23.17
CA SER A 83 -15.16 1.70 -23.53
C SER A 83 -14.01 0.73 -23.79
N LEU A 84 -13.87 -0.32 -22.97
CA LEU A 84 -12.85 -1.35 -23.16
C LEU A 84 -13.11 -2.20 -24.39
N ALA A 85 -14.38 -2.50 -24.71
CA ALA A 85 -14.75 -3.21 -25.93
C ALA A 85 -14.38 -2.43 -27.20
N ALA A 86 -14.55 -1.09 -27.19
CA ALA A 86 -14.10 -0.21 -28.28
C ALA A 86 -12.57 -0.25 -28.46
N LEU A 87 -11.83 -0.47 -27.38
CA LEU A 87 -10.37 -0.66 -27.37
C LEU A 87 -9.94 -2.12 -27.62
N LEU A 88 -10.86 -3.03 -27.98
CA LEU A 88 -10.60 -4.46 -28.14
C LEU A 88 -10.02 -5.14 -26.90
N LEU A 89 -10.25 -4.57 -25.71
CA LEU A 89 -9.87 -5.12 -24.42
C LEU A 89 -11.06 -5.83 -23.77
N LYS A 90 -10.78 -6.85 -22.96
CA LYS A 90 -11.81 -7.61 -22.22
C LYS A 90 -11.52 -7.62 -20.73
N VAL A 91 -12.58 -7.42 -19.95
CA VAL A 91 -12.51 -7.55 -18.48
C VAL A 91 -12.52 -9.03 -18.10
N ASN A 92 -11.61 -9.41 -17.20
CA ASN A 92 -11.64 -10.74 -16.60
C ASN A 92 -12.55 -10.72 -15.37
N TYR A 93 -13.84 -11.01 -15.55
CA TYR A 93 -14.85 -10.97 -14.48
C TYR A 93 -14.52 -11.88 -13.29
N LYS A 94 -13.82 -13.01 -13.51
CA LYS A 94 -13.39 -13.94 -12.45
C LYS A 94 -12.38 -13.34 -11.48
N LYS A 95 -11.70 -12.27 -11.89
CA LYS A 95 -10.76 -11.50 -11.06
C LYS A 95 -11.35 -10.20 -10.53
N CYS A 96 -12.61 -9.91 -10.86
CA CYS A 96 -13.29 -8.72 -10.39
C CYS A 96 -13.97 -8.99 -9.06
N PHE A 97 -13.79 -8.07 -8.11
CA PHE A 97 -14.38 -8.14 -6.78
C PHE A 97 -14.94 -6.77 -6.40
N CYS A 98 -15.95 -6.78 -5.56
CA CYS A 98 -16.48 -5.58 -4.95
C CYS A 98 -16.30 -5.65 -3.44
N ILE A 99 -15.87 -4.54 -2.81
CA ILE A 99 -15.88 -4.38 -1.36
C ILE A 99 -16.79 -3.21 -0.99
N ARG A 100 -17.36 -3.27 0.19
CA ARG A 100 -18.22 -2.20 0.72
C ARG A 100 -17.62 -1.62 1.98
N ILE A 101 -17.54 -0.27 2.00
CA ILE A 101 -17.01 0.48 3.13
C ILE A 101 -18.06 1.51 3.54
N GLY A 102 -18.37 1.60 4.82
CA GLY A 102 -19.35 2.52 5.37
C GLY A 102 -20.42 1.86 6.24
N LYS A 103 -21.36 2.66 6.75
CA LYS A 103 -22.36 2.20 7.73
C LYS A 103 -23.20 1.01 7.24
N ARG A 104 -23.46 0.91 5.95
CA ARG A 104 -24.29 -0.13 5.32
C ARG A 104 -23.49 -1.27 4.68
N PHE A 105 -22.22 -1.47 5.08
CA PHE A 105 -21.35 -2.48 4.46
C PHE A 105 -21.91 -3.92 4.53
N ALA A 106 -22.66 -4.25 5.58
CA ALA A 106 -23.25 -5.58 5.80
C ALA A 106 -24.70 -5.71 5.29
N SER A 107 -25.32 -4.62 4.78
CA SER A 107 -26.72 -4.66 4.33
C SER A 107 -26.85 -5.51 3.06
N GLN A 108 -27.98 -6.20 2.92
CA GLN A 108 -28.30 -6.87 1.64
C GLN A 108 -28.43 -5.83 0.52
N CYS A 109 -27.94 -6.18 -0.66
CA CYS A 109 -28.00 -5.33 -1.84
C CYS A 109 -28.14 -6.19 -3.11
N LYS A 110 -28.60 -5.56 -4.18
CA LYS A 110 -28.62 -6.20 -5.50
C LYS A 110 -27.18 -6.52 -5.93
N PRO A 111 -26.93 -7.68 -6.57
CA PRO A 111 -25.62 -7.98 -7.13
C PRO A 111 -25.28 -6.98 -8.24
N LEU A 112 -24.01 -6.63 -8.32
CA LEU A 112 -23.44 -5.97 -9.48
C LEU A 112 -23.05 -7.03 -10.52
N SER A 113 -23.10 -6.72 -11.80
CA SER A 113 -22.80 -7.68 -12.85
C SER A 113 -21.91 -7.12 -13.95
N ILE A 114 -21.17 -8.00 -14.60
CA ILE A 114 -20.39 -7.78 -15.83
C ILE A 114 -20.89 -8.80 -16.84
N ASP A 115 -21.44 -8.35 -18.00
CA ASP A 115 -21.97 -9.22 -19.06
C ASP A 115 -22.94 -10.30 -18.50
N SER A 116 -23.83 -9.91 -17.58
CA SER A 116 -24.78 -10.78 -16.85
C SER A 116 -24.16 -11.71 -15.81
N GLU A 117 -22.84 -11.76 -15.67
CA GLU A 117 -22.16 -12.52 -14.63
C GLU A 117 -22.06 -11.69 -13.34
N PRO A 118 -22.45 -12.25 -12.18
CA PRO A 118 -22.45 -11.50 -10.93
C PRO A 118 -21.04 -11.27 -10.40
N ILE A 119 -20.77 -10.04 -9.92
CA ILE A 119 -19.52 -9.69 -9.23
C ILE A 119 -19.62 -10.11 -7.76
N VAL A 120 -18.59 -10.80 -7.27
CA VAL A 120 -18.51 -11.23 -5.88
C VAL A 120 -18.29 -10.06 -4.94
N PHE A 121 -19.14 -9.91 -3.92
CA PHE A 121 -18.89 -9.04 -2.78
C PHE A 121 -17.94 -9.76 -1.82
N ALA A 122 -16.68 -9.31 -1.79
CA ALA A 122 -15.65 -9.91 -0.98
C ALA A 122 -15.52 -9.18 0.37
N GLU A 123 -15.17 -9.92 1.41
CA GLU A 123 -14.83 -9.32 2.72
C GLU A 123 -13.44 -8.69 2.72
N GLU A 124 -12.54 -9.22 1.89
CA GLU A 124 -11.17 -8.74 1.77
C GLU A 124 -10.70 -8.86 0.32
N VAL A 125 -10.08 -7.80 -0.20
CA VAL A 125 -9.51 -7.74 -1.55
C VAL A 125 -8.05 -7.33 -1.49
N ARG A 126 -7.22 -8.00 -2.29
CA ARG A 126 -5.82 -7.60 -2.47
C ARG A 126 -5.70 -6.60 -3.61
N TYR A 127 -5.23 -5.40 -3.33
CA TYR A 127 -4.94 -4.37 -4.32
C TYR A 127 -3.52 -3.84 -4.15
N LEU A 128 -2.73 -3.86 -5.21
CA LEU A 128 -1.31 -3.45 -5.23
C LEU A 128 -0.48 -4.01 -4.05
N GLY A 129 -0.74 -5.27 -3.69
CA GLY A 129 -0.01 -5.95 -2.61
C GLY A 129 -0.52 -5.67 -1.20
N ILE A 130 -1.51 -4.80 -1.03
CA ILE A 130 -2.16 -4.47 0.23
C ILE A 130 -3.53 -5.16 0.28
N PHE A 131 -3.91 -5.65 1.44
CA PHE A 131 -5.23 -6.25 1.66
C PHE A 131 -6.16 -5.24 2.33
N ILE A 132 -7.24 -4.91 1.64
CA ILE A 132 -8.28 -3.97 2.06
C ILE A 132 -9.50 -4.78 2.50
N ARG A 133 -10.08 -4.45 3.67
CA ARG A 133 -11.23 -5.14 4.23
C ARG A 133 -12.51 -4.33 4.10
N SER A 134 -13.59 -5.03 3.77
CA SER A 134 -14.96 -4.52 3.90
C SER A 134 -15.27 -4.20 5.36
N GLY A 135 -15.98 -3.12 5.63
CA GLY A 135 -16.31 -2.75 7.00
C GLY A 135 -16.89 -1.36 7.15
N HIS A 136 -17.23 -0.98 8.38
CA HIS A 136 -17.74 0.36 8.69
C HIS A 136 -16.75 1.48 8.33
N LEU A 137 -15.46 1.23 8.50
CA LEU A 137 -14.35 2.12 8.13
C LEU A 137 -13.38 1.36 7.23
N LEU A 138 -12.60 2.10 6.45
CA LEU A 138 -11.50 1.54 5.66
C LEU A 138 -10.48 0.90 6.61
N LYS A 139 -10.29 -0.40 6.48
CA LYS A 139 -9.33 -1.18 7.28
C LYS A 139 -8.40 -1.98 6.38
N PHE A 140 -7.18 -2.22 6.88
CA PHE A 140 -6.16 -2.98 6.20
C PHE A 140 -5.82 -4.24 6.99
N ASN A 141 -5.50 -5.33 6.28
CA ASN A 141 -5.02 -6.55 6.90
C ASN A 141 -3.50 -6.47 7.10
N LEU A 142 -3.09 -6.21 8.34
CA LEU A 142 -1.68 -6.11 8.72
C LEU A 142 -1.01 -7.47 8.93
N ASP A 143 -1.77 -8.57 9.00
CA ASP A 143 -1.25 -9.90 9.29
C ASP A 143 -0.46 -10.49 8.12
N TYR A 144 -0.77 -10.07 6.89
CA TYR A 144 -0.02 -10.51 5.72
C TYR A 144 1.45 -10.06 5.77
N GLY A 145 1.71 -8.79 6.09
CA GLY A 145 3.07 -8.27 6.26
C GLY A 145 3.82 -8.98 7.39
N LYS A 146 3.14 -9.24 8.51
CA LYS A 146 3.73 -10.00 9.64
C LYS A 146 4.08 -11.44 9.25
N ARG A 147 3.20 -12.15 8.54
CA ARG A 147 3.48 -13.51 8.05
C ARG A 147 4.70 -13.55 7.14
N LYS A 148 4.81 -12.61 6.21
CA LYS A 148 5.99 -12.47 5.34
C LYS A 148 7.26 -12.18 6.13
N PHE A 149 7.18 -11.28 7.10
CA PHE A 149 8.30 -10.96 7.99
C PHE A 149 8.82 -12.22 8.70
N TYR A 150 7.91 -12.98 9.34
CA TYR A 150 8.31 -14.20 10.07
C TYR A 150 8.82 -15.30 9.14
N GLY A 151 8.24 -15.46 7.95
CA GLY A 151 8.75 -16.40 6.96
C GLY A 151 10.19 -16.11 6.58
N CYS A 152 10.47 -14.86 6.21
CA CYS A 152 11.81 -14.40 5.85
C CYS A 152 12.79 -14.48 7.04
N LEU A 153 12.35 -14.05 8.24
CA LEU A 153 13.16 -14.13 9.47
C LEU A 153 13.57 -15.57 9.80
N ASN A 154 12.64 -16.51 9.71
CA ASN A 154 12.94 -17.91 9.99
C ASN A 154 13.96 -18.50 9.00
N GLU A 155 13.90 -18.12 7.72
CA GLU A 155 14.90 -18.50 6.72
C GLU A 155 16.28 -17.92 7.04
N ILE A 156 16.36 -16.66 7.44
CA ILE A 156 17.60 -16.01 7.85
C ILE A 156 18.20 -16.75 9.05
N LEU A 157 17.40 -16.98 10.10
CA LEU A 157 17.85 -17.62 11.32
C LEU A 157 18.29 -19.08 11.09
N ARG A 158 17.64 -19.80 10.17
CA ARG A 158 18.04 -21.15 9.78
C ARG A 158 19.41 -21.18 9.12
N LYS A 159 19.75 -20.18 8.29
CA LYS A 159 21.01 -20.12 7.54
C LYS A 159 22.15 -19.53 8.31
N VAL A 160 21.90 -18.51 9.13
CA VAL A 160 22.95 -17.71 9.80
C VAL A 160 23.09 -18.06 11.28
N GLY A 161 22.07 -18.70 11.88
CA GLY A 161 22.01 -18.90 13.32
C GLY A 161 21.69 -17.59 14.04
N ASN A 162 22.15 -17.48 15.31
CA ASN A 162 21.90 -16.31 16.16
C ASN A 162 23.09 -15.31 16.16
N LYS A 163 23.72 -15.06 15.02
CA LYS A 163 24.74 -14.01 14.88
C LYS A 163 24.05 -12.65 14.80
N GLU A 164 23.93 -11.95 15.92
CA GLU A 164 23.03 -10.78 16.12
C GLU A 164 23.22 -9.71 15.05
N SER A 165 24.45 -9.26 14.79
CA SER A 165 24.74 -8.19 13.83
C SER A 165 24.35 -8.58 12.40
N ILE A 166 24.61 -9.83 12.00
CA ILE A 166 24.27 -10.32 10.66
C ILE A 166 22.76 -10.48 10.52
N VAL A 167 22.10 -11.08 11.52
CA VAL A 167 20.63 -11.23 11.50
C VAL A 167 19.96 -9.89 11.46
N LEU A 168 20.37 -8.91 12.26
CA LEU A 168 19.80 -7.55 12.25
C LEU A 168 19.97 -6.87 10.90
N SER A 169 21.17 -6.94 10.30
CA SER A 169 21.44 -6.38 8.98
C SER A 169 20.55 -6.99 7.89
N LEU A 170 20.47 -8.33 7.84
CA LEU A 170 19.62 -9.04 6.89
C LEU A 170 18.12 -8.77 7.13
N CYS A 171 17.67 -8.72 8.39
CA CYS A 171 16.28 -8.37 8.70
C CYS A 171 15.94 -6.94 8.28
N ASN A 172 16.84 -6.00 8.45
CA ASN A 172 16.63 -4.63 7.98
C ASN A 172 16.50 -4.55 6.45
N SER A 173 17.31 -5.32 5.74
CA SER A 173 17.33 -5.31 4.27
C SER A 173 16.17 -6.09 3.64
N PHE A 174 15.74 -7.20 4.23
CA PHE A 174 14.78 -8.11 3.61
C PHE A 174 13.43 -8.18 4.35
N CYS A 175 13.41 -8.28 5.69
CA CYS A 175 12.17 -8.48 6.44
C CYS A 175 11.42 -7.16 6.68
N THR A 176 12.15 -6.11 7.08
CA THR A 176 11.56 -4.80 7.41
C THR A 176 10.82 -4.16 6.22
N PRO A 177 11.32 -4.17 4.98
CA PRO A 177 10.59 -3.66 3.83
C PRO A 177 9.28 -4.41 3.57
N MET A 178 9.23 -5.72 3.79
CA MET A 178 7.99 -6.51 3.63
C MET A 178 6.94 -6.15 4.69
N LEU A 179 7.39 -5.89 5.92
CA LEU A 179 6.52 -5.52 7.04
C LEU A 179 5.97 -4.10 6.88
N LEU A 180 6.77 -3.20 6.34
CA LEU A 180 6.44 -1.78 6.20
C LEU A 180 5.91 -1.40 4.80
N TYR A 181 5.59 -2.37 3.95
CA TYR A 181 5.09 -2.10 2.61
C TYR A 181 3.74 -1.40 2.65
N GLY A 182 3.65 -0.20 2.06
CA GLY A 182 2.43 0.61 1.95
C GLY A 182 1.92 1.22 3.26
N ILE A 183 2.61 1.02 4.38
CA ILE A 183 2.21 1.52 5.70
C ILE A 183 2.16 3.04 5.76
N GLU A 184 2.99 3.71 4.99
CA GLU A 184 3.03 5.17 4.88
C GLU A 184 1.71 5.78 4.39
N ALA A 185 0.96 5.05 3.58
CA ALA A 185 -0.35 5.47 3.07
C ALA A 185 -1.52 5.15 4.05
N MET A 186 -1.28 4.30 5.05
CA MET A 186 -2.32 3.86 5.98
C MET A 186 -2.44 4.79 7.18
N ASN A 187 -3.66 5.13 7.58
CA ASN A 187 -3.89 5.88 8.82
C ASN A 187 -3.96 4.91 10.01
N LEU A 188 -2.79 4.53 10.52
CA LEU A 188 -2.69 3.57 11.62
C LEU A 188 -2.97 4.22 12.97
N THR A 189 -3.82 3.58 13.75
CA THR A 189 -4.03 3.88 15.18
C THR A 189 -2.78 3.51 15.99
N LYS A 190 -2.69 4.02 17.23
CA LYS A 190 -1.60 3.65 18.17
C LYS A 190 -1.52 2.13 18.39
N THR A 191 -2.69 1.46 18.45
CA THR A 191 -2.76 -0.01 18.61
C THR A 191 -2.23 -0.72 17.36
N GLU A 192 -2.63 -0.31 16.17
CA GLU A 192 -2.16 -0.89 14.92
C GLU A 192 -0.65 -0.69 14.72
N LYS A 193 -0.11 0.48 15.05
CA LYS A 193 1.35 0.72 15.08
C LYS A 193 2.07 -0.28 16.00
N ARG A 194 1.52 -0.57 17.19
CA ARG A 194 2.07 -1.58 18.10
C ARG A 194 2.01 -3.00 17.50
N ILE A 195 0.89 -3.34 16.85
CA ILE A 195 0.72 -4.63 16.16
C ILE A 195 1.78 -4.81 15.06
N VAL A 196 2.02 -3.77 14.25
CA VAL A 196 3.05 -3.79 13.20
C VAL A 196 4.46 -3.85 13.80
N ALA A 197 4.70 -3.18 14.93
CA ALA A 197 6.02 -3.17 15.57
C ALA A 197 6.34 -4.48 16.31
N SER A 198 5.33 -5.29 16.68
CA SER A 198 5.51 -6.49 17.52
C SER A 198 6.47 -7.54 16.94
N PRO A 199 6.51 -7.83 15.61
CA PRO A 199 7.48 -8.78 15.06
C PRO A 199 8.93 -8.33 15.26
N PHE A 200 9.17 -7.03 15.17
CA PHE A 200 10.51 -6.47 15.35
C PHE A 200 10.96 -6.53 16.83
N ILE A 201 10.05 -6.25 17.75
CA ILE A 201 10.31 -6.42 19.18
C ILE A 201 10.62 -7.88 19.50
N ARG A 202 9.86 -8.83 18.94
CA ARG A 202 10.12 -10.28 19.12
C ARG A 202 11.45 -10.73 18.53
N LEU A 203 11.90 -10.13 17.42
CA LEU A 203 13.23 -10.36 16.87
C LEU A 203 14.31 -10.02 17.91
N PHE A 204 14.24 -8.82 18.51
CA PHE A 204 15.18 -8.41 19.56
C PHE A 204 15.09 -9.32 20.79
N SER A 205 13.87 -9.64 21.25
CA SER A 205 13.69 -10.57 22.37
C SER A 205 14.36 -11.92 22.12
N ARG A 206 14.27 -12.44 20.90
CA ARG A 206 14.88 -13.73 20.52
C ARG A 206 16.40 -13.66 20.45
N LEU A 207 16.96 -12.58 19.85
CA LEU A 207 18.41 -12.42 19.70
C LEU A 207 19.08 -12.18 21.04
N PHE A 208 18.54 -11.28 21.86
CA PHE A 208 19.13 -10.85 23.13
C PHE A 208 18.57 -11.59 24.34
N LYS A 209 17.72 -12.61 24.14
CA LYS A 209 17.15 -13.50 25.19
C LYS A 209 16.49 -12.75 26.35
N SER A 210 15.87 -11.60 26.07
CA SER A 210 15.17 -10.78 27.05
C SER A 210 13.78 -10.42 26.58
N PHE A 211 12.79 -10.40 27.49
CA PHE A 211 11.43 -9.89 27.25
C PHE A 211 11.19 -8.54 27.92
N ASP A 212 12.18 -8.06 28.70
CA ASP A 212 12.10 -6.74 29.31
C ASP A 212 12.17 -5.65 28.25
N LYS A 213 11.20 -4.72 28.30
CA LYS A 213 11.08 -3.64 27.29
C LYS A 213 12.25 -2.67 27.38
N ASN A 214 12.77 -2.39 28.56
CA ASN A 214 13.88 -1.46 28.75
C ASN A 214 15.17 -2.09 28.20
N VAL A 215 15.42 -3.36 28.51
CA VAL A 215 16.54 -4.11 27.92
C VAL A 215 16.47 -4.13 26.40
N ILE A 216 15.29 -4.40 25.82
CA ILE A 216 15.11 -4.38 24.35
C ILE A 216 15.44 -2.98 23.79
N ARG A 217 14.99 -1.91 24.43
CA ARG A 217 15.28 -0.53 24.00
C ARG A 217 16.77 -0.21 24.09
N CYS A 218 17.44 -0.65 25.16
CA CYS A 218 18.90 -0.56 25.25
C CYS A 218 19.60 -1.33 24.13
N CYS A 219 19.17 -2.57 23.84
CA CYS A 219 19.70 -3.33 22.71
C CYS A 219 19.48 -2.61 21.37
N GLN A 220 18.32 -1.98 21.15
CA GLN A 220 18.07 -1.16 19.96
C GLN A 220 19.02 0.03 19.89
N PHE A 221 19.28 0.70 21.01
CA PHE A 221 20.23 1.81 21.09
C PHE A 221 21.66 1.36 20.73
N TYR A 222 22.19 0.35 21.40
CA TYR A 222 23.56 -0.15 21.16
C TYR A 222 23.78 -0.75 19.78
N THR A 223 22.73 -1.24 19.14
CA THR A 223 22.77 -1.74 17.76
C THR A 223 22.43 -0.68 16.72
N SER A 224 22.21 0.57 17.13
CA SER A 224 21.82 1.70 16.25
C SER A 224 20.51 1.48 15.47
N TYR A 225 19.57 0.73 16.06
CA TYR A 225 18.25 0.48 15.47
C TYR A 225 17.17 1.32 16.13
N LEU A 226 16.58 2.21 15.36
CA LEU A 226 15.44 3.01 15.80
C LEU A 226 14.21 2.09 16.00
N PRO A 227 13.43 2.25 17.10
CA PRO A 227 12.18 1.49 17.26
C PRO A 227 11.27 1.64 16.07
N LEU A 228 10.59 0.55 15.68
CA LEU A 228 9.82 0.52 14.42
C LEU A 228 8.69 1.56 14.36
N SER A 229 8.12 1.95 15.51
CA SER A 229 7.14 3.04 15.59
C SER A 229 7.67 4.37 15.06
N TYR A 230 8.92 4.71 15.35
CA TYR A 230 9.59 5.90 14.84
C TYR A 230 9.82 5.81 13.32
N ILE A 231 10.20 4.62 12.83
CA ILE A 231 10.39 4.37 11.40
C ILE A 231 9.06 4.51 10.64
N ILE A 232 7.95 4.03 11.22
CA ILE A 232 6.61 4.19 10.65
C ILE A 232 6.26 5.68 10.53
N ASP A 233 6.47 6.45 11.60
CA ASP A 233 6.18 7.88 11.59
C ASP A 233 7.06 8.64 10.60
N LEU A 234 8.35 8.33 10.54
CA LEU A 234 9.28 8.92 9.58
C LEU A 234 8.89 8.64 8.12
N ARG A 235 8.50 7.38 7.82
CA ARG A 235 8.02 7.03 6.46
C ARG A 235 6.77 7.81 6.10
N ARG A 236 5.82 7.92 7.04
CA ARG A 236 4.59 8.65 6.82
C ARG A 236 4.81 10.15 6.68
N LEU A 237 5.73 10.75 7.45
CA LEU A 237 6.14 12.14 7.27
C LEU A 237 6.65 12.40 5.85
N ASN A 238 7.57 11.55 5.37
CA ASN A 238 8.10 11.64 4.01
C ASN A 238 7.01 11.47 2.93
N PHE A 239 6.05 10.58 3.18
CA PHE A 239 4.89 10.41 2.30
C PHE A 239 3.99 11.66 2.29
N CYS A 240 3.71 12.25 3.44
CA CYS A 240 2.95 13.49 3.56
C CYS A 240 3.63 14.67 2.85
N LEU A 241 4.96 14.76 2.89
CA LEU A 241 5.70 15.76 2.10
C LEU A 241 5.50 15.56 0.60
N LYS A 242 5.54 14.32 0.12
CA LYS A 242 5.28 14.01 -1.29
C LYS A 242 3.84 14.38 -1.70
N ILE A 243 2.85 14.17 -0.82
CA ILE A 243 1.47 14.63 -1.07
C ILE A 243 1.44 16.16 -1.24
N LYS A 244 2.12 16.90 -0.36
CA LYS A 244 2.15 18.39 -0.44
C LYS A 244 2.79 18.91 -1.73
N SER A 245 3.81 18.24 -2.24
CA SER A 245 4.52 18.62 -3.46
C SER A 245 3.87 18.11 -4.75
N CYS A 246 2.81 17.28 -4.66
CA CYS A 246 2.17 16.67 -5.81
C CYS A 246 1.22 17.66 -6.51
N SER A 247 1.28 17.72 -7.84
CA SER A 247 0.39 18.56 -8.67
C SER A 247 -0.99 17.93 -8.91
N ASN A 248 -1.18 16.66 -8.62
CA ASN A 248 -2.44 15.95 -8.82
C ASN A 248 -3.56 16.54 -7.96
N THR A 249 -4.73 16.80 -8.56
CA THR A 249 -5.87 17.45 -7.92
C THR A 249 -6.35 16.70 -6.67
N LEU A 250 -6.44 15.37 -6.72
CA LEU A 250 -6.85 14.56 -5.58
C LEU A 250 -5.83 14.66 -4.41
N MET A 251 -4.52 14.63 -4.72
CA MET A 251 -3.47 14.79 -3.71
C MET A 251 -3.51 16.19 -3.09
N ARG A 252 -3.80 17.23 -3.85
CA ARG A 252 -4.00 18.59 -3.33
C ARG A 252 -5.18 18.68 -2.35
N LEU A 253 -6.27 17.96 -2.58
CA LEU A 253 -7.38 17.89 -1.62
C LEU A 253 -6.98 17.24 -0.29
N LEU A 254 -6.04 16.30 -0.33
CA LEU A 254 -5.52 15.61 0.86
C LEU A 254 -4.37 16.38 1.54
N SER A 255 -3.83 17.43 0.92
CA SER A 255 -2.67 18.17 1.42
C SER A 255 -2.88 18.75 2.81
N LYS A 256 -4.09 19.25 3.12
CA LYS A 256 -4.42 19.77 4.46
C LYS A 256 -4.33 18.69 5.55
N ASN A 257 -4.78 17.46 5.25
CA ASN A 257 -4.67 16.34 6.19
C ASN A 257 -3.20 15.91 6.36
N ALA A 258 -2.42 15.94 5.28
CA ALA A 258 -0.98 15.67 5.34
C ALA A 258 -0.26 16.72 6.19
N GLU A 259 -0.62 18.00 6.04
CA GLU A 259 -0.05 19.10 6.83
C GLU A 259 -0.36 18.98 8.32
N ASN A 260 -1.62 18.67 8.67
CA ASN A 260 -2.01 18.43 10.06
C ASN A 260 -1.19 17.29 10.68
N TYR A 261 -0.99 16.19 9.95
CA TYR A 261 -0.17 15.07 10.43
C TYR A 261 1.31 15.48 10.60
N ILE A 262 1.88 16.24 9.65
CA ILE A 262 3.26 16.74 9.77
C ILE A 262 3.39 17.57 11.04
N ASN A 263 2.48 18.53 11.27
CA ASN A 263 2.53 19.41 12.42
C ASN A 263 2.41 18.64 13.74
N GLU A 264 1.48 17.67 13.83
CA GLU A 264 1.31 16.82 15.01
C GLU A 264 2.58 16.02 15.33
N VAL A 265 3.17 15.37 14.33
CA VAL A 265 4.36 14.53 14.53
C VAL A 265 5.61 15.37 14.78
N CYS A 266 5.75 16.50 14.08
CA CYS A 266 6.84 17.45 14.33
C CYS A 266 6.78 17.99 15.76
N HIS A 267 5.61 18.35 16.26
CA HIS A 267 5.43 18.77 17.64
C HIS A 267 5.78 17.64 18.62
N PHE A 268 5.30 16.40 18.38
CA PHE A 268 5.55 15.26 19.27
C PHE A 268 7.03 14.92 19.43
N TYR A 269 7.80 14.95 18.33
CA TYR A 269 9.23 14.62 18.32
C TYR A 269 10.14 15.85 18.39
N ASN A 270 9.59 17.03 18.54
CA ASN A 270 10.30 18.32 18.50
C ASN A 270 11.15 18.48 17.22
N LEU A 271 10.51 18.23 16.05
CA LEU A 271 11.16 18.29 14.74
C LEU A 271 10.95 19.66 14.09
N SER A 272 11.93 20.13 13.33
CA SER A 272 11.71 21.25 12.42
C SER A 272 11.02 20.79 11.14
N ALA A 273 9.85 21.35 10.83
CA ALA A 273 9.11 21.05 9.62
C ALA A 273 9.87 21.42 8.33
N ASN A 274 10.78 22.40 8.42
CA ASN A 274 11.55 22.93 7.29
C ASN A 274 12.85 22.16 7.00
N SER A 275 13.19 21.17 7.82
CA SER A 275 14.46 20.43 7.70
C SER A 275 14.24 18.91 7.67
N PRO A 276 13.61 18.36 6.62
CA PRO A 276 13.28 16.92 6.55
C PRO A 276 14.51 16.01 6.65
N GLY A 277 15.66 16.45 6.16
CA GLY A 277 16.92 15.71 6.23
C GLY A 277 17.42 15.44 7.65
N SER A 278 17.04 16.25 8.63
CA SER A 278 17.42 16.09 10.03
C SER A 278 16.46 15.24 10.86
N TRP A 279 15.28 14.89 10.33
CA TRP A 279 14.22 14.21 11.10
C TRP A 279 14.65 12.88 11.71
N ARG A 280 15.42 12.09 10.98
CA ARG A 280 15.91 10.80 11.51
C ARG A 280 16.81 11.00 12.73
N ASN A 281 17.71 11.98 12.68
CA ASN A 281 18.63 12.29 13.78
C ASN A 281 17.87 12.87 14.97
N ALA A 282 16.92 13.75 14.75
CA ALA A 282 16.10 14.32 15.81
C ALA A 282 15.21 13.25 16.48
N MET A 283 14.63 12.33 15.70
CA MET A 283 13.91 11.16 16.24
C MET A 283 14.83 10.24 17.03
N TRP A 284 16.08 10.08 16.59
CA TRP A 284 17.07 9.33 17.33
C TRP A 284 17.37 9.99 18.68
N ASN A 285 17.60 11.29 18.71
CA ASN A 285 17.83 12.04 19.94
C ASN A 285 16.62 11.98 20.89
N HIS A 286 15.40 12.08 20.33
CA HIS A 286 14.18 11.86 21.12
C HIS A 286 14.13 10.46 21.74
N PHE A 287 14.46 9.42 20.95
CA PHE A 287 14.52 8.04 21.44
C PHE A 287 15.56 7.88 22.56
N THR A 288 16.77 8.38 22.35
CA THR A 288 17.85 8.30 23.35
C THR A 288 17.50 9.05 24.64
N GLY A 289 16.87 10.22 24.54
CA GLY A 289 16.39 10.98 25.69
C GLY A 289 15.28 10.31 26.50
N THR A 290 14.62 9.28 25.95
CA THR A 290 13.60 8.47 26.64
C THR A 290 14.16 7.17 27.21
N LEU A 291 15.46 6.90 27.04
CA LEU A 291 16.12 5.75 27.67
C LEU A 291 16.47 6.13 29.12
N GLU A 292 15.93 5.37 30.08
CA GLU A 292 16.50 5.34 31.39
C GLU A 292 17.83 4.59 31.25
N LEU A 293 18.94 5.30 31.20
CA LEU A 293 20.26 4.71 31.23
C LEU A 293 20.41 4.04 32.58
N ILE A 294 20.42 2.71 32.57
CA ILE A 294 20.76 1.87 33.71
C ILE A 294 22.24 2.00 34.03
#